data_794e1814b060e7d31c97a5812d7d473d
#
_entry.id   794e1814b060e7d31c97a5812d7d473d
#
_cell.length_a   1.000
_cell.length_b   1.000
_cell.length_c   1.000
_cell.angle_alpha   90.00
_cell.angle_beta   90.00
_cell.angle_gamma   90.00
#
_symmetry.space_group_name_H-M   'P 1'
#
loop_
_entity.id
_entity.type
_entity.pdbx_description
1 polymer ?
#
loop_
_entity_poly.entity_id
_entity_poly.type
_entity_poly.pdbx_seq_one_letter_code
_entity_poly.pdbx_strand_id
1 'polypeptide(L)'
;MEDFDLDLTGRRKDDPVPGYALRLRPVARLCAALAGTVGVFALLSWALTRQAGGRPVPGLPPAVPLALSLLAAMMILLSSRVRSSVLRRAFPRSAELQPSPETVLAAYGRAARISFAILEVAALLGLAVSLLTGSAYYGVVLCAASVFGMLTRWPRATEVDRLLRGRAKP
;
A
#
# COMPACT_ATOMS: atom_id res chain seq x y z
N MET A 1 -17.15 -29.85 -18.81
CA MET A 1 -18.31 -29.04 -19.24
C MET A 1 -18.28 -27.83 -18.32
N GLU A 2 -17.58 -26.76 -18.77
CA GLU A 2 -17.45 -25.52 -17.96
C GLU A 2 -18.78 -24.77 -18.08
N ASP A 3 -19.53 -24.70 -17.00
CA ASP A 3 -20.71 -23.82 -16.89
C ASP A 3 -20.21 -22.37 -17.06
N PHE A 4 -20.44 -21.82 -18.24
CA PHE A 4 -20.26 -20.41 -18.53
C PHE A 4 -21.33 -19.62 -17.74
N ASP A 5 -20.96 -19.21 -16.53
CA ASP A 5 -21.78 -18.40 -15.62
C ASP A 5 -21.81 -16.95 -16.15
N LEU A 6 -22.56 -16.75 -17.26
CA LEU A 6 -22.87 -15.44 -17.83
C LEU A 6 -24.03 -14.83 -17.06
N ASP A 7 -23.94 -13.53 -16.77
CA ASP A 7 -25.07 -12.78 -16.24
C ASP A 7 -26.10 -12.48 -17.36
N LEU A 8 -27.26 -11.94 -16.98
CA LEU A 8 -28.35 -11.59 -17.91
C LEU A 8 -27.93 -10.57 -19.00
N THR A 9 -26.74 -9.98 -18.91
CA THR A 9 -26.16 -9.03 -19.87
C THR A 9 -25.09 -9.66 -20.76
N GLY A 10 -24.85 -10.98 -20.67
CA GLY A 10 -23.86 -11.71 -21.46
C GLY A 10 -22.41 -11.46 -20.98
N ARG A 11 -22.22 -10.89 -19.80
CA ARG A 11 -20.89 -10.69 -19.17
C ARG A 11 -20.53 -11.89 -18.31
N ARG A 12 -19.23 -12.22 -18.27
CA ARG A 12 -18.72 -13.10 -17.24
C ARG A 12 -18.98 -12.47 -15.88
N LYS A 13 -19.47 -13.24 -14.92
CA LYS A 13 -19.71 -12.81 -13.53
C LYS A 13 -18.48 -12.17 -12.87
N ASP A 14 -17.30 -12.41 -13.40
CA ASP A 14 -16.03 -11.89 -12.88
C ASP A 14 -15.55 -10.61 -13.58
N ASP A 15 -16.23 -10.14 -14.64
CA ASP A 15 -15.87 -8.90 -15.32
C ASP A 15 -16.24 -7.67 -14.47
N PRO A 16 -15.28 -6.77 -14.21
CA PRO A 16 -15.54 -5.59 -13.39
C PRO A 16 -16.53 -4.65 -14.07
N VAL A 17 -17.48 -4.11 -13.32
CA VAL A 17 -18.43 -3.12 -13.83
C VAL A 17 -17.66 -1.89 -14.34
N PRO A 18 -17.81 -1.48 -15.62
CA PRO A 18 -16.95 -0.46 -16.25
C PRO A 18 -16.90 0.87 -15.51
N GLY A 19 -17.95 1.25 -14.81
CA GLY A 19 -18.03 2.50 -14.06
C GLY A 19 -17.09 2.59 -12.86
N TYR A 20 -16.68 1.47 -12.26
CA TYR A 20 -15.82 1.49 -11.06
C TYR A 20 -14.35 1.76 -11.40
N ALA A 21 -13.88 1.30 -12.56
CA ALA A 21 -12.52 1.58 -13.01
C ALA A 21 -12.28 3.09 -13.18
N LEU A 22 -13.26 3.82 -13.71
CA LEU A 22 -13.19 5.28 -13.87
C LEU A 22 -13.18 5.99 -12.52
N ARG A 23 -14.01 5.56 -11.57
CA ARG A 23 -14.10 6.14 -10.22
C ARG A 23 -12.87 5.87 -9.35
N LEU A 24 -12.13 4.78 -9.62
CA LEU A 24 -10.86 4.47 -8.94
C LEU A 24 -9.65 5.21 -9.51
N ARG A 25 -9.74 5.82 -10.69
CA ARG A 25 -8.62 6.55 -11.32
C ARG A 25 -7.95 7.58 -10.42
N PRO A 26 -8.69 8.46 -9.69
CA PRO A 26 -8.04 9.43 -8.80
C PRO A 26 -7.28 8.77 -7.65
N VAL A 27 -7.81 7.67 -7.09
CA VAL A 27 -7.12 6.89 -6.05
C VAL A 27 -5.87 6.23 -6.61
N ALA A 28 -5.96 5.63 -7.79
CA ALA A 28 -4.81 5.00 -8.45
C ALA A 28 -3.72 6.03 -8.80
N ARG A 29 -4.08 7.23 -9.25
CA ARG A 29 -3.11 8.31 -9.51
C ARG A 29 -2.39 8.74 -8.23
N LEU A 30 -3.12 8.91 -7.13
CA LEU A 30 -2.51 9.23 -5.84
C LEU A 30 -1.57 8.11 -5.38
N CYS A 31 -2.00 6.85 -5.49
CA CYS A 31 -1.15 5.71 -5.17
C CYS A 31 0.11 5.64 -6.06
N ALA A 32 0.00 5.98 -7.34
CA ALA A 32 1.14 6.07 -8.25
C ALA A 32 2.12 7.19 -7.84
N ALA A 33 1.60 8.36 -7.46
CA ALA A 33 2.42 9.46 -6.95
C ALA A 33 3.18 9.04 -5.69
N LEU A 34 2.49 8.43 -4.69
CA LEU A 34 3.13 7.93 -3.48
C LEU A 34 4.18 6.83 -3.76
N ALA A 35 3.94 5.95 -4.71
CA ALA A 35 4.94 4.97 -5.13
C ALA A 35 6.15 5.64 -5.82
N GLY A 36 5.91 6.70 -6.58
CA GLY A 36 6.97 7.51 -7.19
C GLY A 36 7.85 8.20 -6.15
N THR A 37 7.27 8.77 -5.07
CA THR A 37 8.04 9.39 -3.99
C THR A 37 8.95 8.38 -3.27
N VAL A 38 8.50 7.15 -3.09
CA VAL A 38 9.34 6.07 -2.52
C VAL A 38 10.53 5.75 -3.44
N GLY A 39 10.33 5.76 -4.76
CA GLY A 39 11.41 5.65 -5.74
C GLY A 39 12.44 6.78 -5.61
N VAL A 40 11.97 8.01 -5.42
CA VAL A 40 12.85 9.17 -5.16
C VAL A 40 13.64 8.98 -3.87
N PHE A 41 13.03 8.47 -2.79
CA PHE A 41 13.75 8.20 -1.53
C PHE A 41 14.85 7.15 -1.71
N ALA A 42 14.63 6.12 -2.53
CA ALA A 42 15.66 5.14 -2.84
C ALA A 42 16.85 5.79 -3.58
N LEU A 43 16.58 6.63 -4.57
CA LEU A 43 17.60 7.38 -5.30
C LEU A 43 18.36 8.37 -4.39
N LEU A 44 17.64 9.08 -3.53
CA LEU A 44 18.25 10.00 -2.56
C LEU A 44 19.12 9.24 -1.57
N SER A 45 18.69 8.08 -1.06
CA SER A 45 19.50 7.24 -0.17
C SER A 45 20.83 6.90 -0.83
N TRP A 46 20.81 6.51 -2.09
CA TRP A 46 22.00 6.16 -2.83
C TRP A 46 22.89 7.38 -3.13
N ALA A 47 22.32 8.49 -3.60
CA ALA A 47 23.07 9.69 -3.96
C ALA A 47 23.72 10.35 -2.72
N LEU A 48 22.93 10.54 -1.65
CA LEU A 48 23.40 11.22 -0.43
C LEU A 48 24.46 10.40 0.31
N THR A 49 24.31 9.08 0.39
CA THR A 49 25.34 8.23 1.02
C THR A 49 26.63 8.21 0.22
N ARG A 50 26.57 8.29 -1.11
CA ARG A 50 27.78 8.46 -1.95
C ARG A 50 28.46 9.80 -1.72
N GLN A 51 27.70 10.91 -1.68
CA GLN A 51 28.26 12.24 -1.42
C GLN A 51 28.87 12.35 -0.02
N ALA A 52 28.27 11.73 0.99
CA ALA A 52 28.78 11.68 2.35
C ALA A 52 30.01 10.75 2.51
N GLY A 53 30.46 10.11 1.43
CA GLY A 53 31.60 9.19 1.47
C GLY A 53 31.34 7.91 2.25
N GLY A 54 30.07 7.54 2.45
CA GLY A 54 29.68 6.32 3.17
C GLY A 54 30.03 6.32 4.66
N ARG A 55 30.22 7.48 5.27
CA ARG A 55 30.61 7.61 6.68
C ARG A 55 29.36 7.61 7.58
N PRO A 56 29.31 6.75 8.60
CA PRO A 56 28.23 6.79 9.58
C PRO A 56 28.34 8.07 10.44
N VAL A 57 27.22 8.49 11.00
CA VAL A 57 27.19 9.64 11.92
C VAL A 57 28.03 9.31 13.18
N PRO A 58 29.06 10.15 13.50
CA PRO A 58 29.92 9.87 14.65
C PRO A 58 29.12 9.87 15.96
N GLY A 59 29.45 8.94 16.86
CA GLY A 59 28.85 8.88 18.20
C GLY A 59 27.40 8.36 18.25
N LEU A 60 26.83 7.92 17.12
CA LEU A 60 25.49 7.36 17.10
C LEU A 60 25.50 5.92 17.67
N PRO A 61 24.69 5.60 18.70
CA PRO A 61 24.57 4.23 19.17
C PRO A 61 24.01 3.31 18.08
N PRO A 62 24.58 2.11 17.87
CA PRO A 62 24.10 1.18 16.82
C PRO A 62 22.65 0.71 17.03
N ALA A 63 22.14 0.84 18.25
CA ALA A 63 20.75 0.54 18.56
C ALA A 63 19.74 1.46 17.85
N VAL A 64 20.10 2.71 17.53
CA VAL A 64 19.18 3.67 16.89
C VAL A 64 18.83 3.26 15.46
N PRO A 65 19.79 3.04 14.53
CA PRO A 65 19.44 2.59 13.19
C PRO A 65 18.76 1.21 13.18
N LEU A 66 19.10 0.32 14.10
CA LEU A 66 18.44 -0.95 14.26
C LEU A 66 16.96 -0.78 14.65
N ALA A 67 16.68 0.04 15.66
CA ALA A 67 15.31 0.32 16.10
C ALA A 67 14.46 0.95 14.99
N LEU A 68 15.01 1.89 14.23
CA LEU A 68 14.33 2.51 13.09
C LEU A 68 14.04 1.50 11.96
N SER A 69 14.99 0.60 11.69
CA SER A 69 14.81 -0.47 10.68
C SER A 69 13.72 -1.45 11.10
N LEU A 70 13.69 -1.85 12.38
CA LEU A 70 12.65 -2.72 12.93
C LEU A 70 11.27 -2.02 12.90
N LEU A 71 11.21 -0.75 13.23
CA LEU A 71 9.99 0.04 13.14
C LEU A 71 9.46 0.10 11.70
N ALA A 72 10.33 0.39 10.73
CA ALA A 72 9.97 0.40 9.31
C ALA A 72 9.45 -0.97 8.84
N ALA A 73 10.13 -2.05 9.19
CA ALA A 73 9.70 -3.41 8.86
C ALA A 73 8.33 -3.74 9.50
N MET A 74 8.13 -3.36 10.76
CA MET A 74 6.85 -3.53 11.45
C MET A 74 5.73 -2.74 10.77
N MET A 75 5.97 -1.50 10.33
CA MET A 75 5.00 -0.70 9.59
C MET A 75 4.61 -1.35 8.26
N ILE A 76 5.57 -1.92 7.52
CA ILE A 76 5.30 -2.66 6.28
C ILE A 76 4.38 -3.86 6.55
N LEU A 77 4.65 -4.63 7.59
CA LEU A 77 3.84 -5.79 7.98
C LEU A 77 2.43 -5.38 8.46
N LEU A 78 2.35 -4.33 9.30
CA LEU A 78 1.08 -3.86 9.84
C LEU A 78 0.19 -3.18 8.81
N SER A 79 0.75 -2.63 7.73
CA SER A 79 -0.01 -1.91 6.71
C SER A 79 -1.14 -2.77 6.09
N SER A 80 -0.96 -4.10 5.98
CA SER A 80 -2.00 -5.03 5.53
C SER A 80 -3.12 -5.21 6.55
N ARG A 81 -2.76 -5.32 7.83
CA ARG A 81 -3.73 -5.45 8.93
C ARG A 81 -4.55 -4.17 9.09
N VAL A 82 -3.91 -3.00 8.96
CA VAL A 82 -4.61 -1.71 9.01
C VAL A 82 -5.61 -1.59 7.88
N ARG A 83 -5.22 -1.94 6.63
CA ARG A 83 -6.13 -1.94 5.49
C ARG A 83 -7.35 -2.84 5.73
N SER A 84 -7.14 -4.08 6.16
CA SER A 84 -8.25 -4.99 6.45
C SER A 84 -9.10 -4.53 7.62
N SER A 85 -8.51 -3.92 8.66
CA SER A 85 -9.25 -3.35 9.79
C SER A 85 -10.14 -2.18 9.37
N VAL A 86 -9.64 -1.27 8.51
CA VAL A 86 -10.44 -0.14 7.98
C VAL A 86 -11.62 -0.66 7.16
N LEU A 87 -11.39 -1.66 6.30
CA LEU A 87 -12.47 -2.26 5.51
C LEU A 87 -13.49 -3.00 6.39
N ARG A 88 -13.06 -3.76 7.39
CA ARG A 88 -13.96 -4.45 8.34
C ARG A 88 -14.84 -3.49 9.14
N ARG A 89 -14.28 -2.34 9.55
CA ARG A 89 -15.05 -1.32 10.28
C ARG A 89 -16.07 -0.62 9.38
N ALA A 90 -15.74 -0.45 8.10
CA ALA A 90 -16.68 0.13 7.14
C ALA A 90 -17.83 -0.81 6.76
N PHE A 91 -17.62 -2.14 6.90
CA PHE A 91 -18.59 -3.17 6.52
C PHE A 91 -18.78 -4.16 7.67
N PRO A 92 -19.53 -3.79 8.74
CA PRO A 92 -19.85 -4.70 9.81
C PRO A 92 -20.71 -5.85 9.28
N ARG A 93 -20.41 -7.08 9.71
CA ARG A 93 -21.12 -8.30 9.27
C ARG A 93 -22.61 -8.33 9.61
N SER A 94 -23.03 -7.50 10.57
CA SER A 94 -24.41 -7.41 11.06
C SER A 94 -25.28 -6.41 10.29
N ALA A 95 -24.74 -5.73 9.27
CA ALA A 95 -25.53 -4.80 8.49
C ALA A 95 -26.44 -5.58 7.52
N GLU A 96 -27.72 -5.64 7.82
CA GLU A 96 -28.77 -6.24 6.98
C GLU A 96 -28.93 -5.51 5.63
N LEU A 97 -28.49 -4.26 5.55
CA LEU A 97 -28.54 -3.43 4.35
C LEU A 97 -27.24 -3.55 3.55
N GLN A 98 -27.37 -3.88 2.29
CA GLN A 98 -26.24 -3.85 1.35
C GLN A 98 -25.67 -2.42 1.29
N PRO A 99 -24.35 -2.23 1.51
CA PRO A 99 -23.76 -0.91 1.45
C PRO A 99 -23.87 -0.34 0.04
N SER A 100 -24.16 0.96 -0.06
CA SER A 100 -24.23 1.61 -1.37
C SER A 100 -22.86 1.54 -2.07
N PRO A 101 -22.82 1.45 -3.41
CA PRO A 101 -21.57 1.40 -4.17
C PRO A 101 -20.62 2.57 -3.84
N GLU A 102 -21.17 3.73 -3.54
CA GLU A 102 -20.40 4.92 -3.17
C GLU A 102 -19.72 4.78 -1.81
N THR A 103 -20.41 4.20 -0.83
CA THR A 103 -19.84 3.90 0.49
C THR A 103 -18.68 2.91 0.39
N VAL A 104 -18.86 1.87 -0.46
CA VAL A 104 -17.79 0.87 -0.71
C VAL A 104 -16.57 1.52 -1.34
N LEU A 105 -16.76 2.34 -2.39
CA LEU A 105 -15.67 3.04 -3.07
C LEU A 105 -14.95 4.01 -2.13
N ALA A 106 -15.68 4.77 -1.31
CA ALA A 106 -15.11 5.71 -0.35
C ALA A 106 -14.28 4.99 0.73
N ALA A 107 -14.81 3.89 1.30
CA ALA A 107 -14.11 3.10 2.30
C ALA A 107 -12.87 2.43 1.73
N TYR A 108 -12.98 1.86 0.52
CA TYR A 108 -11.86 1.24 -0.18
C TYR A 108 -10.75 2.25 -0.51
N GLY A 109 -11.12 3.43 -1.03
CA GLY A 109 -10.19 4.51 -1.30
C GLY A 109 -9.50 5.04 -0.05
N ARG A 110 -10.22 5.12 1.09
CA ARG A 110 -9.63 5.50 2.39
C ARG A 110 -8.63 4.43 2.86
N ALA A 111 -8.99 3.16 2.79
CA ALA A 111 -8.14 2.06 3.20
C ALA A 111 -6.84 1.99 2.35
N ALA A 112 -6.94 2.21 1.04
CA ALA A 112 -5.80 2.29 0.14
C ALA A 112 -4.86 3.45 0.54
N ARG A 113 -5.39 4.66 0.68
CA ARG A 113 -4.60 5.85 1.07
C ARG A 113 -3.85 5.65 2.38
N ILE A 114 -4.52 5.16 3.42
CA ILE A 114 -3.89 4.91 4.73
C ILE A 114 -2.78 3.87 4.59
N SER A 115 -3.02 2.77 3.89
CA SER A 115 -2.02 1.72 3.68
C SER A 115 -0.78 2.24 2.93
N PHE A 116 -0.97 3.05 1.89
CA PHE A 116 0.12 3.64 1.12
C PHE A 116 0.90 4.68 1.94
N ALA A 117 0.21 5.53 2.71
CA ALA A 117 0.88 6.48 3.60
C ALA A 117 1.77 5.78 4.64
N ILE A 118 1.32 4.66 5.22
CA ILE A 118 2.15 3.86 6.14
C ILE A 118 3.41 3.34 5.44
N LEU A 119 3.28 2.85 4.21
CA LEU A 119 4.42 2.34 3.44
C LEU A 119 5.39 3.46 3.03
N GLU A 120 4.90 4.66 2.76
CA GLU A 120 5.73 5.84 2.48
C GLU A 120 6.53 6.26 3.73
N VAL A 121 5.90 6.28 4.91
CA VAL A 121 6.62 6.55 6.17
C VAL A 121 7.68 5.49 6.43
N ALA A 122 7.41 4.21 6.15
CA ALA A 122 8.43 3.15 6.27
C ALA A 122 9.61 3.38 5.31
N ALA A 123 9.37 3.85 4.10
CA ALA A 123 10.42 4.21 3.15
C ALA A 123 11.24 5.43 3.60
N LEU A 124 10.59 6.46 4.19
CA LEU A 124 11.26 7.60 4.81
C LEU A 124 12.18 7.19 5.96
N LEU A 125 11.74 6.25 6.80
CA LEU A 125 12.60 5.67 7.84
C LEU A 125 13.80 4.95 7.23
N GLY A 126 13.62 4.26 6.10
CA GLY A 126 14.70 3.65 5.33
C GLY A 126 15.75 4.67 4.87
N LEU A 127 15.30 5.82 4.32
CA LEU A 127 16.17 6.92 3.97
C LEU A 127 16.95 7.43 5.20
N ALA A 128 16.26 7.67 6.32
CA ALA A 128 16.88 8.12 7.55
C ALA A 128 17.97 7.14 8.04
N VAL A 129 17.67 5.83 8.06
CA VAL A 129 18.65 4.79 8.43
C VAL A 129 19.86 4.82 7.50
N SER A 130 19.66 4.99 6.20
CA SER A 130 20.78 5.12 5.25
C SER A 130 21.71 6.29 5.57
N LEU A 131 21.14 7.44 5.89
CA LEU A 131 21.92 8.63 6.23
C LEU A 131 22.66 8.45 7.55
N LEU A 132 22.03 7.83 8.54
CA LEU A 132 22.64 7.59 9.86
C LEU A 132 23.78 6.57 9.80
N THR A 133 23.63 5.53 9.00
CA THR A 133 24.61 4.45 8.86
C THR A 133 25.68 4.71 7.80
N GLY A 134 25.49 5.71 6.94
CA GLY A 134 26.33 5.94 5.76
C GLY A 134 26.20 4.84 4.69
N SER A 135 25.19 3.96 4.80
CA SER A 135 24.99 2.83 3.89
C SER A 135 23.66 2.94 3.13
N ALA A 136 23.74 3.07 1.81
CA ALA A 136 22.55 3.10 0.93
C ALA A 136 21.73 1.81 0.99
N TYR A 137 22.34 0.69 1.39
CA TYR A 137 21.72 -0.63 1.38
C TYR A 137 20.41 -0.67 2.17
N TYR A 138 20.39 -0.12 3.38
CA TYR A 138 19.19 -0.11 4.23
C TYR A 138 18.03 0.66 3.59
N GLY A 139 18.31 1.84 3.06
CA GLY A 139 17.29 2.66 2.38
C GLY A 139 16.74 1.98 1.14
N VAL A 140 17.61 1.46 0.29
CA VAL A 140 17.20 0.77 -0.93
C VAL A 140 16.33 -0.45 -0.62
N VAL A 141 16.72 -1.27 0.35
CA VAL A 141 15.96 -2.48 0.75
C VAL A 141 14.58 -2.12 1.32
N LEU A 142 14.51 -1.13 2.23
CA LEU A 142 13.24 -0.73 2.83
C LEU A 142 12.32 -0.02 1.81
N CYS A 143 12.88 0.79 0.92
CA CYS A 143 12.13 1.37 -0.20
C CYS A 143 11.61 0.29 -1.15
N ALA A 144 12.43 -0.69 -1.53
CA ALA A 144 12.00 -1.80 -2.39
C ALA A 144 10.89 -2.62 -1.75
N ALA A 145 11.00 -2.94 -0.44
CA ALA A 145 9.96 -3.62 0.31
C ALA A 145 8.66 -2.81 0.38
N SER A 146 8.75 -1.48 0.54
CA SER A 146 7.60 -0.58 0.54
C SER A 146 6.93 -0.54 -0.84
N VAL A 147 7.69 -0.41 -1.93
CA VAL A 147 7.15 -0.46 -3.29
C VAL A 147 6.48 -1.79 -3.57
N PHE A 148 7.11 -2.91 -3.20
CA PHE A 148 6.50 -4.24 -3.33
C PHE A 148 5.18 -4.32 -2.56
N GLY A 149 5.14 -3.81 -1.32
CA GLY A 149 3.92 -3.70 -0.52
C GLY A 149 2.85 -2.84 -1.19
N MET A 150 3.22 -1.76 -1.89
CA MET A 150 2.28 -0.92 -2.66
C MET A 150 1.75 -1.65 -3.89
N LEU A 151 2.61 -2.33 -4.64
CA LEU A 151 2.23 -3.08 -5.85
C LEU A 151 1.25 -4.23 -5.53
N THR A 152 1.51 -4.98 -4.46
CA THR A 152 0.62 -6.08 -4.04
C THR A 152 -0.76 -5.60 -3.58
N ARG A 153 -0.86 -4.32 -3.17
CA ARG A 153 -2.09 -3.70 -2.66
C ARG A 153 -2.67 -2.66 -3.61
N TRP A 154 -2.23 -2.69 -4.87
CA TRP A 154 -2.72 -1.75 -5.87
C TRP A 154 -4.24 -1.80 -5.96
N PRO A 155 -4.93 -0.64 -6.00
CA PRO A 155 -6.37 -0.60 -6.05
C PRO A 155 -6.89 -1.23 -7.36
N ARG A 156 -7.67 -2.31 -7.22
CA ARG A 156 -8.25 -3.06 -8.34
C ARG A 156 -9.76 -2.97 -8.32
N ALA A 157 -10.37 -2.76 -9.49
CA ALA A 157 -11.83 -2.72 -9.63
C ALA A 157 -12.48 -4.07 -9.26
N THR A 158 -11.80 -5.19 -9.54
CA THR A 158 -12.25 -6.54 -9.18
C THR A 158 -12.41 -6.74 -7.67
N GLU A 159 -11.58 -6.08 -6.84
CA GLU A 159 -11.68 -6.15 -5.38
C GLU A 159 -12.92 -5.41 -4.86
N VAL A 160 -13.22 -4.25 -5.46
CA VAL A 160 -14.44 -3.48 -5.15
C VAL A 160 -15.69 -4.28 -5.53
N ASP A 161 -15.68 -4.90 -6.68
CA ASP A 161 -16.79 -5.72 -7.14
C ASP A 161 -17.04 -6.94 -6.24
N ARG A 162 -15.96 -7.61 -5.78
CA ARG A 162 -16.06 -8.69 -4.78
C ARG A 162 -16.67 -8.22 -3.47
N LEU A 163 -16.29 -7.02 -2.99
CA LEU A 163 -16.85 -6.42 -1.78
C LEU A 163 -18.34 -6.13 -1.94
N LEU A 164 -18.76 -5.63 -3.11
CA LEU A 164 -20.16 -5.34 -3.40
C LEU A 164 -21.02 -6.60 -3.51
N ARG A 165 -20.49 -7.69 -4.06
CA ARG A 165 -21.21 -8.97 -4.17
C ARG A 165 -21.25 -9.77 -2.85
N GLY A 166 -20.70 -9.23 -1.74
CA GLY A 166 -20.68 -9.91 -0.44
C GLY A 166 -19.82 -11.20 -0.42
N ARG A 167 -19.06 -11.46 -1.48
CA ARG A 167 -18.20 -12.64 -1.65
C ARG A 167 -16.78 -12.46 -1.09
N ALA A 168 -16.43 -11.28 -0.64
CA ALA A 168 -15.17 -11.07 0.06
C ALA A 168 -15.27 -11.73 1.44
N LYS A 169 -14.86 -12.98 1.54
CA LYS A 169 -14.39 -13.49 2.82
C LYS A 169 -13.21 -12.61 3.25
N PRO A 170 -13.25 -11.99 4.43
CA PRO A 170 -12.16 -11.20 4.96
C PRO A 170 -10.90 -12.03 5.17
#